data_2096b7b522a8da589b32a7ca0d54add2
#
_entry.id   2096b7b522a8da589b32a7ca0d54add2
#
_cell.length_a   1.000
_cell.length_b   1.000
_cell.length_c   1.000
_cell.angle_alpha   90.00
_cell.angle_beta   90.00
_cell.angle_gamma   90.00
#
_symmetry.space_group_name_H-M   'P 1'
#
loop_
_entity.id
_entity.type
_entity.pdbx_description
1 polymer ?
#
loop_
_entity_poly.entity_id
_entity_poly.type
_entity_poly.pdbx_seq_one_letter_code
_entity_poly.pdbx_strand_id
1 'polypeptide(L)'
;KILVVGGTGFIGFHVIKEAKRRNWKITSISLNKPKKKRFHKNVKYIFVNIENFNLLKKNLKGNFDFIINAGGYGQHPNFGKSGEKLFKSHFLGLVNLVKIFSKKKVKKLIQIGSSSEYGNAKSPQIETFPCKPNSPYAIAKQASYNLVKMYREIYSLNCMTGILFPHESNLRDDSFVTQKIIKTVK
;
A
#
# COMPACT_ATOMS: atom_id res chain seq x y z
N LYS A 1 -4.81 17.85 0.66
CA LYS A 1 -5.24 16.93 -0.40
C LYS A 1 -4.45 15.62 -0.30
N ILE A 2 -5.13 14.48 -0.32
CA ILE A 2 -4.49 13.17 -0.19
C ILE A 2 -4.73 12.29 -1.42
N LEU A 3 -3.70 11.54 -1.82
CA LEU A 3 -3.78 10.41 -2.74
C LEU A 3 -3.67 9.11 -1.95
N VAL A 4 -4.66 8.22 -2.11
CA VAL A 4 -4.65 6.87 -1.54
C VAL A 4 -4.57 5.86 -2.66
N VAL A 5 -3.42 5.21 -2.81
CA VAL A 5 -3.24 4.10 -3.74
C VAL A 5 -3.70 2.83 -3.06
N GLY A 6 -4.53 2.04 -3.73
CA GLY A 6 -5.19 0.89 -3.13
C GLY A 6 -6.40 1.26 -2.24
N GLY A 7 -7.02 2.43 -2.48
CA GLY A 7 -8.12 2.92 -1.63
C GLY A 7 -9.38 2.06 -1.62
N THR A 8 -9.55 1.15 -2.57
CA THR A 8 -10.66 0.16 -2.58
C THR A 8 -10.32 -1.11 -1.79
N GLY A 9 -9.08 -1.26 -1.35
CA GLY A 9 -8.60 -2.37 -0.54
C GLY A 9 -8.95 -2.22 0.95
N PHE A 10 -8.51 -3.18 1.75
CA PHE A 10 -8.77 -3.23 3.20
C PHE A 10 -8.14 -2.02 3.94
N ILE A 11 -6.83 -1.84 3.82
CA ILE A 11 -6.11 -0.73 4.48
C ILE A 11 -6.57 0.61 3.90
N GLY A 12 -6.63 0.71 2.56
CA GLY A 12 -6.99 1.94 1.88
C GLY A 12 -8.37 2.48 2.25
N PHE A 13 -9.34 1.59 2.51
CA PHE A 13 -10.65 1.99 3.03
C PHE A 13 -10.53 2.75 4.37
N HIS A 14 -9.77 2.22 5.31
CA HIS A 14 -9.61 2.86 6.63
C HIS A 14 -8.84 4.19 6.54
N VAL A 15 -7.84 4.27 5.66
CA VAL A 15 -7.15 5.53 5.36
C VAL A 15 -8.10 6.57 4.79
N ILE A 16 -8.97 6.19 3.85
CA ILE A 16 -10.00 7.08 3.29
C ILE A 16 -10.99 7.51 4.36
N LYS A 17 -11.44 6.58 5.23
CA LYS A 17 -12.34 6.89 6.33
C LYS A 17 -11.75 7.97 7.26
N GLU A 18 -10.49 7.83 7.64
CA GLU A 18 -9.81 8.82 8.48
C GLU A 18 -9.58 10.15 7.76
N ALA A 19 -9.20 10.13 6.48
CA ALA A 19 -9.03 11.35 5.68
C ALA A 19 -10.35 12.12 5.53
N LYS A 20 -11.49 11.43 5.43
CA LYS A 20 -12.84 12.03 5.46
C LYS A 20 -13.14 12.70 6.79
N ARG A 21 -12.82 12.03 7.91
CA ARG A 21 -13.00 12.61 9.26
C ARG A 21 -12.23 13.93 9.42
N ARG A 22 -11.10 14.06 8.70
CA ARG A 22 -10.28 15.29 8.66
C ARG A 22 -10.71 16.29 7.58
N ASN A 23 -11.80 16.07 6.88
CA ASN A 23 -12.30 16.91 5.78
C ASN A 23 -11.27 17.09 4.63
N TRP A 24 -10.43 16.09 4.38
CA TRP A 24 -9.45 16.18 3.31
C TRP A 24 -10.06 15.90 1.94
N LYS A 25 -9.56 16.58 0.91
CA LYS A 25 -9.90 16.26 -0.49
C LYS A 25 -9.18 14.98 -0.90
N ILE A 26 -9.94 13.93 -1.23
CA ILE A 26 -9.43 12.56 -1.40
C ILE A 26 -9.49 12.14 -2.86
N THR A 27 -8.36 11.61 -3.37
CA THR A 27 -8.29 10.86 -4.62
C THR A 27 -7.84 9.44 -4.30
N SER A 28 -8.56 8.45 -4.80
CA SER A 28 -8.22 7.03 -4.67
C SER A 28 -7.81 6.46 -6.02
N ILE A 29 -6.68 5.78 -6.07
CA ILE A 29 -6.28 4.96 -7.23
C ILE A 29 -6.36 3.50 -6.85
N SER A 30 -6.96 2.70 -7.70
CA SER A 30 -7.07 1.26 -7.52
C SER A 30 -7.25 0.56 -8.87
N LEU A 31 -6.93 -0.73 -8.92
CA LEU A 31 -7.17 -1.54 -10.11
C LEU A 31 -8.67 -1.72 -10.37
N ASN A 32 -9.44 -2.00 -9.32
CA ASN A 32 -10.85 -2.35 -9.40
C ASN A 32 -11.74 -1.36 -8.61
N LYS A 33 -13.03 -1.32 -8.97
CA LYS A 33 -14.07 -0.60 -8.21
C LYS A 33 -14.17 -1.13 -6.77
N PRO A 34 -14.53 -0.30 -5.79
CA PRO A 34 -14.75 -0.75 -4.42
C PRO A 34 -15.97 -1.67 -4.33
N LYS A 35 -15.87 -2.71 -3.50
CA LYS A 35 -17.07 -3.48 -3.07
C LYS A 35 -18.04 -2.51 -2.34
N LYS A 36 -19.37 -2.77 -2.41
CA LYS A 36 -20.40 -1.90 -1.80
C LYS A 36 -20.07 -1.48 -0.36
N LYS A 37 -19.63 -2.41 0.48
CA LYS A 37 -19.23 -2.18 1.88
C LYS A 37 -17.95 -1.35 2.07
N ARG A 38 -17.17 -1.13 1.00
CA ARG A 38 -15.94 -0.33 1.02
C ARG A 38 -16.03 0.96 0.19
N PHE A 39 -17.21 1.30 -0.25
CA PHE A 39 -17.43 2.53 -1.02
C PHE A 39 -17.56 3.75 -0.08
N HIS A 40 -16.90 4.84 -0.42
CA HIS A 40 -17.05 6.14 0.23
C HIS A 40 -17.60 7.17 -0.73
N LYS A 41 -18.68 7.86 -0.34
CA LYS A 41 -19.16 9.05 -1.07
C LYS A 41 -18.12 10.18 -1.01
N ASN A 42 -18.12 11.06 -2.02
CA ASN A 42 -17.25 12.25 -2.10
C ASN A 42 -15.74 11.92 -2.19
N VAL A 43 -15.40 10.80 -2.80
CA VAL A 43 -14.01 10.39 -3.13
C VAL A 43 -13.88 10.35 -4.65
N LYS A 44 -12.84 10.97 -5.18
CA LYS A 44 -12.49 10.82 -6.60
C LYS A 44 -11.80 9.47 -6.81
N TYR A 45 -12.51 8.51 -7.40
CA TYR A 45 -11.94 7.21 -7.76
C TYR A 45 -11.35 7.25 -9.17
N ILE A 46 -10.14 6.70 -9.31
CA ILE A 46 -9.44 6.52 -10.59
C ILE A 46 -9.06 5.04 -10.67
N PHE A 47 -9.50 4.36 -11.72
CA PHE A 47 -9.22 2.95 -11.92
C PHE A 47 -8.10 2.79 -12.94
N VAL A 48 -6.90 2.49 -12.45
CA VAL A 48 -5.70 2.32 -13.26
C VAL A 48 -4.75 1.34 -12.58
N ASN A 49 -4.07 0.52 -13.39
CA ASN A 49 -2.98 -0.31 -12.89
C ASN A 49 -1.74 0.58 -12.67
N ILE A 50 -1.25 0.61 -11.42
CA ILE A 50 -0.05 1.38 -11.04
C ILE A 50 1.23 0.89 -11.72
N GLU A 51 1.23 -0.32 -12.26
CA GLU A 51 2.34 -0.88 -13.05
C GLU A 51 2.49 -0.18 -14.41
N ASN A 52 1.40 0.40 -14.93
CA ASN A 52 1.42 1.14 -16.20
C ASN A 52 1.77 2.61 -15.96
N PHE A 53 3.05 2.95 -16.14
CA PHE A 53 3.57 4.30 -15.90
C PHE A 53 2.84 5.39 -16.70
N ASN A 54 2.60 5.16 -17.99
CA ASN A 54 2.01 6.17 -18.86
C ASN A 54 0.57 6.49 -18.48
N LEU A 55 -0.24 5.46 -18.21
CA LEU A 55 -1.61 5.64 -17.74
C LEU A 55 -1.65 6.28 -16.35
N LEU A 56 -0.75 5.87 -15.46
CA LEU A 56 -0.65 6.44 -14.12
C LEU A 56 -0.30 7.93 -14.19
N LYS A 57 0.72 8.31 -14.97
CA LYS A 57 1.16 9.70 -15.17
C LYS A 57 0.05 10.56 -15.78
N LYS A 58 -0.67 10.02 -16.79
CA LYS A 58 -1.81 10.72 -17.44
C LYS A 58 -2.92 11.04 -16.43
N ASN A 59 -3.21 10.14 -15.49
CA ASN A 59 -4.28 10.29 -14.51
C ASN A 59 -3.87 11.09 -13.26
N LEU A 60 -2.56 11.21 -12.96
CA LEU A 60 -2.01 11.88 -11.77
C LEU A 60 -1.43 13.27 -12.07
N LYS A 61 -2.17 14.09 -12.82
CA LYS A 61 -1.74 15.46 -13.20
C LYS A 61 -1.72 16.44 -12.03
N GLY A 62 -2.43 16.17 -10.95
CA GLY A 62 -2.57 17.10 -9.82
C GLY A 62 -1.44 17.00 -8.78
N ASN A 63 -1.40 18.01 -7.89
CA ASN A 63 -0.55 17.99 -6.70
C ASN A 63 -1.30 17.38 -5.53
N PHE A 64 -0.56 16.67 -4.68
CA PHE A 64 -1.06 16.07 -3.45
C PHE A 64 -0.11 16.44 -2.31
N ASP A 65 -0.68 16.81 -1.16
CA ASP A 65 0.11 17.06 0.06
C ASP A 65 0.60 15.75 0.65
N PHE A 66 -0.28 14.74 0.67
CA PHE A 66 -0.02 13.42 1.25
C PHE A 66 -0.29 12.33 0.23
N ILE A 67 0.55 11.31 0.25
CA ILE A 67 0.40 10.10 -0.57
C ILE A 67 0.55 8.90 0.35
N ILE A 68 -0.43 8.01 0.34
CA ILE A 68 -0.34 6.72 1.03
C ILE A 68 -0.47 5.62 0.00
N ASN A 69 0.59 4.82 -0.14
CA ASN A 69 0.58 3.66 -1.01
C ASN A 69 0.29 2.39 -0.22
N ALA A 70 -0.98 1.99 -0.20
CA ALA A 70 -1.48 0.72 0.30
C ALA A 70 -1.89 -0.21 -0.84
N GLY A 71 -1.45 0.07 -2.06
CA GLY A 71 -1.70 -0.75 -3.24
C GLY A 71 -0.83 -2.01 -3.27
N GLY A 72 -1.28 -2.98 -4.03
CA GLY A 72 -0.63 -4.27 -4.23
C GLY A 72 -1.48 -5.44 -3.74
N TYR A 73 -1.10 -6.64 -4.15
CA TYR A 73 -1.80 -7.86 -3.74
C TYR A 73 -1.34 -8.32 -2.37
N GLY A 74 -2.24 -8.90 -1.58
CA GLY A 74 -1.88 -9.59 -0.34
C GLY A 74 -1.05 -10.86 -0.62
N GLN A 75 -0.43 -11.39 0.42
CA GLN A 75 0.19 -12.71 0.36
C GLN A 75 -0.91 -13.76 0.21
N HIS A 76 -1.11 -14.25 -1.00
CA HIS A 76 -2.09 -15.30 -1.30
C HIS A 76 -1.43 -16.43 -2.11
N PRO A 77 -1.72 -17.70 -1.78
CA PRO A 77 -1.13 -18.85 -2.47
C PRO A 77 -1.33 -18.86 -3.99
N ASN A 78 -2.39 -18.21 -4.47
CA ASN A 78 -2.78 -18.20 -5.89
C ASN A 78 -2.07 -17.15 -6.75
N PHE A 79 -1.14 -16.35 -6.20
CA PHE A 79 -0.41 -15.33 -6.98
C PHE A 79 0.83 -15.86 -7.72
N GLY A 80 0.82 -17.12 -8.04
CA GLY A 80 1.85 -17.76 -8.84
C GLY A 80 3.12 -18.11 -8.05
N LYS A 81 3.78 -19.16 -8.46
CA LYS A 81 5.01 -19.65 -7.82
C LYS A 81 6.18 -18.65 -7.95
N SER A 82 6.21 -17.85 -9.04
CA SER A 82 7.29 -16.89 -9.31
C SER A 82 7.19 -15.59 -8.48
N GLY A 83 6.05 -15.28 -7.91
CA GLY A 83 5.83 -14.03 -7.21
C GLY A 83 5.85 -12.77 -8.10
N GLU A 84 5.93 -12.92 -9.42
CA GLU A 84 6.05 -11.81 -10.38
C GLU A 84 4.96 -10.75 -10.20
N LYS A 85 3.72 -11.18 -10.04
CA LYS A 85 2.59 -10.29 -9.82
C LYS A 85 2.71 -9.48 -8.53
N LEU A 86 3.25 -10.08 -7.47
CA LEU A 86 3.54 -9.41 -6.21
C LEU A 86 4.64 -8.37 -6.41
N PHE A 87 5.71 -8.73 -7.09
CA PHE A 87 6.83 -7.83 -7.34
C PHE A 87 6.42 -6.64 -8.22
N LYS A 88 5.68 -6.88 -9.29
CA LYS A 88 5.16 -5.81 -10.16
C LYS A 88 4.26 -4.85 -9.39
N SER A 89 3.31 -5.35 -8.62
CA SER A 89 2.34 -4.48 -7.92
C SER A 89 2.97 -3.73 -6.74
N HIS A 90 3.87 -4.33 -5.97
CA HIS A 90 4.47 -3.69 -4.81
C HIS A 90 5.68 -2.83 -5.17
N PHE A 91 6.63 -3.37 -5.93
CA PHE A 91 7.87 -2.69 -6.25
C PHE A 91 7.75 -1.79 -7.49
N LEU A 92 7.40 -2.33 -8.66
CA LEU A 92 7.30 -1.54 -9.89
C LEU A 92 6.24 -0.43 -9.77
N GLY A 93 5.11 -0.73 -9.15
CA GLY A 93 4.07 0.26 -8.86
C GLY A 93 4.61 1.42 -8.01
N LEU A 94 5.42 1.14 -7.00
CA LEU A 94 6.08 2.18 -6.19
C LEU A 94 7.12 2.96 -7.00
N VAL A 95 7.94 2.29 -7.82
CA VAL A 95 8.90 2.96 -8.73
C VAL A 95 8.18 3.99 -9.59
N ASN A 96 7.02 3.64 -10.15
CA ASN A 96 6.23 4.54 -10.97
C ASN A 96 5.70 5.75 -10.17
N LEU A 97 5.25 5.52 -8.93
CA LEU A 97 4.78 6.59 -8.04
C LEU A 97 5.91 7.56 -7.69
N VAL A 98 7.06 7.06 -7.25
CA VAL A 98 8.18 7.95 -6.87
C VAL A 98 8.74 8.71 -8.07
N LYS A 99 8.77 8.12 -9.28
CA LYS A 99 9.12 8.84 -10.52
C LYS A 99 8.18 10.01 -10.82
N ILE A 100 6.88 9.87 -10.54
CA ILE A 100 5.89 10.93 -10.77
C ILE A 100 6.00 12.03 -9.72
N PHE A 101 6.30 11.67 -8.48
CA PHE A 101 6.22 12.59 -7.35
C PHE A 101 7.55 13.11 -6.83
N SER A 102 8.70 12.53 -7.21
CA SER A 102 10.03 13.00 -6.78
C SER A 102 10.33 14.46 -7.17
N LYS A 103 9.72 14.94 -8.27
CA LYS A 103 9.87 16.32 -8.74
C LYS A 103 8.72 17.25 -8.30
N LYS A 104 7.83 16.79 -7.43
CA LYS A 104 6.67 17.55 -6.95
C LYS A 104 6.81 17.85 -5.46
N LYS A 105 6.25 18.98 -5.01
CA LYS A 105 6.17 19.29 -3.57
C LYS A 105 5.14 18.37 -2.90
N VAL A 106 5.62 17.29 -2.30
CA VAL A 106 4.84 16.35 -1.50
C VAL A 106 5.26 16.50 -0.04
N LYS A 107 4.31 16.78 0.85
CA LYS A 107 4.60 16.93 2.30
C LYS A 107 5.02 15.60 2.92
N LYS A 108 4.39 14.49 2.52
CA LYS A 108 4.74 13.16 2.97
C LYS A 108 4.23 12.08 2.00
N LEU A 109 5.09 11.13 1.64
CA LEU A 109 4.74 9.89 0.99
C LEU A 109 4.95 8.73 1.98
N ILE A 110 3.91 7.93 2.21
CA ILE A 110 3.97 6.76 3.09
C ILE A 110 3.76 5.52 2.23
N GLN A 111 4.76 4.64 2.21
CA GLN A 111 4.67 3.30 1.67
C GLN A 111 4.22 2.35 2.78
N ILE A 112 3.21 1.54 2.54
CA ILE A 112 2.82 0.50 3.47
C ILE A 112 3.75 -0.71 3.30
N GLY A 113 4.55 -0.97 4.35
CA GLY A 113 5.41 -2.14 4.52
C GLY A 113 4.67 -3.31 5.18
N SER A 114 5.43 -4.29 5.63
CA SER A 114 4.89 -5.50 6.29
C SER A 114 5.92 -6.09 7.26
N SER A 115 5.46 -6.58 8.40
CA SER A 115 6.28 -7.38 9.33
C SER A 115 6.89 -8.63 8.70
N SER A 116 6.34 -9.10 7.57
CA SER A 116 6.93 -10.19 6.78
C SER A 116 8.34 -9.88 6.29
N GLU A 117 8.74 -8.59 6.23
CA GLU A 117 10.08 -8.15 5.86
C GLU A 117 11.15 -8.66 6.85
N TYR A 118 10.78 -8.87 8.12
CA TYR A 118 11.66 -9.45 9.15
C TYR A 118 11.86 -10.97 9.02
N GLY A 119 11.00 -11.66 8.24
CA GLY A 119 11.03 -13.12 8.10
C GLY A 119 10.79 -13.82 9.44
N ASN A 120 11.68 -14.72 9.83
CA ASN A 120 11.60 -15.51 11.07
C ASN A 120 12.35 -14.85 12.24
N ALA A 121 12.50 -13.54 12.26
CA ALA A 121 13.16 -12.85 13.38
C ALA A 121 12.39 -13.05 14.69
N LYS A 122 13.13 -13.17 15.80
CA LYS A 122 12.54 -13.30 17.14
C LYS A 122 11.76 -12.03 17.52
N SER A 123 10.73 -12.21 18.33
CA SER A 123 9.95 -11.11 18.92
C SER A 123 10.63 -10.61 20.22
N PRO A 124 10.49 -9.32 20.57
CA PRO A 124 9.85 -8.24 19.80
C PRO A 124 10.72 -7.74 18.66
N GLN A 125 10.10 -7.36 17.55
CA GLN A 125 10.80 -6.77 16.40
C GLN A 125 10.74 -5.24 16.45
N ILE A 126 11.86 -4.60 16.18
CA ILE A 126 12.02 -3.14 16.12
C ILE A 126 12.56 -2.72 14.77
N GLU A 127 12.50 -1.43 14.46
CA GLU A 127 12.85 -0.88 13.15
C GLU A 127 14.31 -1.09 12.76
N THR A 128 15.20 -1.28 13.75
CA THR A 128 16.64 -1.52 13.53
C THR A 128 16.99 -2.99 13.29
N PHE A 129 16.01 -3.91 13.43
CA PHE A 129 16.28 -5.32 13.16
C PHE A 129 16.58 -5.56 11.68
N PRO A 130 17.51 -6.47 11.39
CA PRO A 130 17.81 -6.82 10.02
C PRO A 130 16.62 -7.53 9.38
N CYS A 131 16.23 -7.05 8.20
CA CYS A 131 15.21 -7.72 7.40
C CYS A 131 15.78 -9.00 6.78
N LYS A 132 15.05 -10.10 6.90
CA LYS A 132 15.39 -11.43 6.35
C LYS A 132 14.17 -12.01 5.62
N PRO A 133 13.74 -11.41 4.51
CA PRO A 133 12.54 -11.84 3.80
C PRO A 133 12.67 -13.26 3.29
N ASN A 134 11.66 -14.08 3.50
CA ASN A 134 11.64 -15.51 3.19
C ASN A 134 10.50 -15.93 2.25
N SER A 135 9.85 -14.97 1.59
CA SER A 135 8.81 -15.24 0.61
C SER A 135 8.83 -14.19 -0.51
N PRO A 136 8.27 -14.49 -1.71
CA PRO A 136 8.18 -13.51 -2.80
C PRO A 136 7.49 -12.21 -2.38
N TYR A 137 6.48 -12.28 -1.52
CA TYR A 137 5.81 -11.11 -0.97
C TYR A 137 6.75 -10.30 -0.07
N ALA A 138 7.43 -10.95 0.86
CA ALA A 138 8.36 -10.28 1.77
C ALA A 138 9.54 -9.63 1.01
N ILE A 139 10.07 -10.30 -0.01
CA ILE A 139 11.13 -9.77 -0.89
C ILE A 139 10.64 -8.52 -1.62
N ALA A 140 9.42 -8.53 -2.18
CA ALA A 140 8.85 -7.37 -2.86
C ALA A 140 8.64 -6.19 -1.91
N LYS A 141 8.21 -6.45 -0.67
CA LYS A 141 8.06 -5.44 0.39
C LYS A 141 9.40 -4.86 0.82
N GLN A 142 10.42 -5.70 1.04
CA GLN A 142 11.77 -5.27 1.39
C GLN A 142 12.42 -4.44 0.28
N ALA A 143 12.25 -4.83 -0.98
CA ALA A 143 12.70 -4.03 -2.12
C ALA A 143 12.05 -2.65 -2.13
N SER A 144 10.75 -2.57 -1.81
CA SER A 144 10.01 -1.32 -1.69
C SER A 144 10.52 -0.45 -0.54
N TYR A 145 10.84 -1.05 0.61
CA TYR A 145 11.45 -0.37 1.75
C TYR A 145 12.79 0.27 1.37
N ASN A 146 13.67 -0.50 0.71
CA ASN A 146 14.98 -0.01 0.26
C ASN A 146 14.85 1.13 -0.76
N LEU A 147 13.86 1.05 -1.67
CA LEU A 147 13.57 2.12 -2.62
C LEU A 147 13.15 3.41 -1.90
N VAL A 148 12.26 3.32 -0.90
CA VAL A 148 11.84 4.48 -0.08
C VAL A 148 13.03 5.07 0.66
N LYS A 149 13.87 4.24 1.27
CA LYS A 149 15.09 4.67 1.95
C LYS A 149 16.00 5.46 1.00
N MET A 150 16.29 4.90 -0.19
CA MET A 150 17.11 5.55 -1.21
C MET A 150 16.52 6.91 -1.65
N TYR A 151 15.23 6.99 -1.93
CA TYR A 151 14.60 8.24 -2.34
C TYR A 151 14.62 9.30 -1.24
N ARG A 152 14.53 8.92 0.02
CA ARG A 152 14.65 9.82 1.15
C ARG A 152 16.08 10.36 1.31
N GLU A 153 17.08 9.48 1.22
CA GLU A 153 18.49 9.81 1.50
C GLU A 153 19.17 10.51 0.34
N ILE A 154 18.93 10.07 -0.90
CA ILE A 154 19.62 10.58 -2.09
C ILE A 154 18.84 11.71 -2.76
N TYR A 155 17.51 11.57 -2.85
CA TYR A 155 16.67 12.52 -3.58
C TYR A 155 15.88 13.47 -2.68
N SER A 156 16.12 13.44 -1.37
CA SER A 156 15.45 14.30 -0.37
C SER A 156 13.92 14.28 -0.47
N LEU A 157 13.34 13.20 -0.99
CA LEU A 157 11.89 13.02 -1.00
C LEU A 157 11.41 12.74 0.42
N ASN A 158 10.47 13.55 0.92
CA ASN A 158 9.89 13.29 2.24
C ASN A 158 9.00 12.02 2.21
N CYS A 159 9.62 10.87 2.34
CA CYS A 159 8.97 9.57 2.29
C CYS A 159 9.43 8.65 3.41
N MET A 160 8.52 7.73 3.78
CA MET A 160 8.77 6.73 4.81
C MET A 160 8.02 5.43 4.52
N THR A 161 8.47 4.34 5.13
CA THR A 161 7.74 3.07 5.16
C THR A 161 7.11 2.89 6.53
N GLY A 162 5.80 2.62 6.56
CA GLY A 162 5.09 2.18 7.75
C GLY A 162 4.99 0.66 7.73
N ILE A 163 5.79 -0.03 8.57
CA ILE A 163 5.79 -1.49 8.65
C ILE A 163 4.58 -1.92 9.47
N LEU A 164 3.61 -2.54 8.81
CA LEU A 164 2.40 -3.02 9.48
C LEU A 164 2.58 -4.45 9.98
N PHE A 165 2.24 -4.65 11.23
CA PHE A 165 2.04 -5.94 11.88
C PHE A 165 0.61 -6.44 11.65
N PRO A 166 0.26 -7.69 12.03
CA PRO A 166 -1.10 -8.20 11.91
C PRO A 166 -2.12 -7.23 12.52
N HIS A 167 -3.13 -6.91 11.73
CA HIS A 167 -4.18 -5.95 12.10
C HIS A 167 -5.50 -6.39 11.47
N GLU A 168 -6.60 -6.15 12.15
CA GLU A 168 -7.90 -6.69 11.82
C GLU A 168 -9.01 -5.63 11.87
N SER A 169 -10.08 -5.87 11.15
CA SER A 169 -11.38 -5.22 11.31
C SER A 169 -12.49 -6.07 10.68
N ASN A 170 -13.73 -5.66 10.87
CA ASN A 170 -14.91 -6.30 10.27
C ASN A 170 -14.94 -6.29 8.73
N LEU A 171 -14.00 -5.60 8.09
CA LEU A 171 -13.86 -5.56 6.62
C LEU A 171 -12.75 -6.47 6.10
N ARG A 172 -12.10 -7.23 6.98
CA ARG A 172 -11.11 -8.23 6.58
C ARG A 172 -11.76 -9.28 5.69
N ASP A 173 -11.01 -9.81 4.74
CA ASP A 173 -11.51 -10.87 3.86
C ASP A 173 -11.76 -12.17 4.64
N ASP A 174 -12.81 -12.89 4.26
CA ASP A 174 -13.27 -14.10 4.95
C ASP A 174 -12.25 -15.25 4.91
N SER A 175 -11.26 -15.18 4.04
CA SER A 175 -10.16 -16.16 3.98
C SER A 175 -9.17 -16.07 5.15
N PHE A 176 -9.20 -14.97 5.91
CA PHE A 176 -8.30 -14.77 7.05
C PHE A 176 -8.80 -15.45 8.31
N VAL A 177 -7.84 -15.91 9.14
CA VAL A 177 -8.08 -16.73 10.34
C VAL A 177 -9.12 -16.11 11.27
N THR A 178 -8.98 -14.83 11.61
CA THR A 178 -9.91 -14.11 12.49
C THR A 178 -11.34 -14.10 11.96
N GLN A 179 -11.54 -13.91 10.65
CA GLN A 179 -12.89 -13.95 10.04
C GLN A 179 -13.45 -15.36 10.00
N LYS A 180 -12.60 -16.37 9.78
CA LYS A 180 -13.03 -17.78 9.87
C LYS A 180 -13.51 -18.11 11.27
N ILE A 181 -12.74 -17.78 12.31
CA ILE A 181 -13.13 -18.01 13.71
C ILE A 181 -14.47 -17.33 14.04
N ILE A 182 -14.61 -16.03 13.71
CA ILE A 182 -15.84 -15.28 13.97
C ILE A 182 -17.07 -15.93 13.29
N LYS A 183 -16.90 -16.49 12.10
CA LYS A 183 -18.00 -17.15 11.37
C LYS A 183 -18.33 -18.53 11.90
N THR A 184 -17.36 -19.22 12.49
CA THR A 184 -17.58 -20.56 13.07
C THR A 184 -18.27 -20.50 14.43
N VAL A 185 -18.05 -19.40 15.19
CA VAL A 185 -18.63 -19.23 16.53
C VAL A 185 -20.02 -18.58 16.51
N LYS A 186 -20.47 -18.08 15.36
CA LYS A 186 -21.84 -17.57 15.14
C LYS A 186 -22.77 -18.67 14.66
#